data_00f62960565cdb3cc7b2fc8a1f893694
#
_entry.id   00f62960565cdb3cc7b2fc8a1f893694
#
_cell.length_a   1.000
_cell.length_b   1.000
_cell.length_c   1.000
_cell.angle_alpha   90.00
_cell.angle_beta   90.00
_cell.angle_gamma   90.00
#
_symmetry.space_group_name_H-M   'P 1'
#
loop_
_entity.id
_entity.type
_entity.pdbx_description
1 polymer ?
#
loop_
_entity_poly.entity_id
_entity_poly.type
_entity_poly.pdbx_seq_one_letter_code
_entity_poly.pdbx_strand_id
1 'polypeptide(L)' 'MSTFVSRFMKDESGATAIEYGLIVALIAVVIITAVTTLGTKLNTGFETVNSKLP' A
#
# COMPACT_ATOMS: atom_id res chain seq x y z
N MET A 1 -9.74 -20.36 -18.22
CA MET A 1 -9.36 -19.10 -17.58
C MET A 1 -10.44 -18.05 -17.70
N SER A 2 -10.80 -17.71 -18.92
CA SER A 2 -11.79 -16.68 -19.13
C SER A 2 -13.14 -17.01 -18.49
N THR A 3 -13.52 -18.27 -18.45
CA THR A 3 -14.80 -18.66 -17.84
C THR A 3 -14.84 -18.34 -16.35
N PHE A 4 -13.76 -18.63 -15.65
CA PHE A 4 -13.66 -18.33 -14.23
C PHE A 4 -13.74 -16.81 -14.00
N VAL A 5 -12.95 -16.08 -14.77
CA VAL A 5 -12.90 -14.62 -14.65
C VAL A 5 -14.28 -14.01 -15.00
N SER A 6 -14.92 -14.50 -16.06
CA SER A 6 -16.23 -14.01 -16.46
C SER A 6 -17.27 -14.23 -15.37
N ARG A 7 -17.27 -15.42 -14.76
CA ARG A 7 -18.18 -15.72 -13.68
C ARG A 7 -17.94 -14.81 -12.47
N PHE A 8 -16.69 -14.66 -12.14
CA PHE A 8 -16.30 -13.82 -11.02
C PHE A 8 -16.73 -12.38 -11.23
N MET A 9 -16.52 -11.87 -12.44
CA MET A 9 -16.87 -10.50 -12.78
C MET A 9 -18.38 -10.27 -12.83
N LYS A 10 -19.13 -11.29 -13.19
CA LYS A 10 -20.59 -11.20 -13.26
C LYS A 10 -21.26 -11.42 -11.92
N ASP A 11 -20.55 -12.03 -10.99
CA ASP A 11 -21.08 -12.27 -9.67
C ASP A 11 -21.04 -10.98 -8.86
N GLU A 12 -22.16 -10.66 -8.24
CA GLU A 12 -22.27 -9.47 -7.41
C GLU A 12 -21.24 -9.50 -6.28
N SER A 13 -21.03 -10.67 -5.69
CA SER A 13 -19.99 -10.84 -4.67
C SER A 13 -18.61 -10.59 -5.22
N GLY A 14 -18.36 -11.02 -6.45
CA GLY A 14 -17.09 -10.80 -7.14
C GLY A 14 -16.83 -9.32 -7.38
N ALA A 15 -17.84 -8.60 -7.83
CA ALA A 15 -17.72 -7.17 -8.07
C ALA A 15 -17.45 -6.41 -6.78
N THR A 16 -18.11 -6.81 -5.70
CA THR A 16 -17.90 -6.21 -4.39
C THR A 16 -16.49 -6.47 -3.89
N ALA A 17 -15.99 -7.69 -4.09
CA ALA A 17 -14.65 -8.05 -3.67
C ALA A 17 -13.59 -7.24 -4.43
N ILE A 18 -13.81 -7.05 -5.73
CA ILE A 18 -12.89 -6.25 -6.56
C ILE A 18 -12.89 -4.80 -6.10
N GLU A 19 -14.07 -4.24 -5.85
CA GLU A 19 -14.18 -2.86 -5.40
C GLU A 19 -13.48 -2.68 -4.06
N TYR A 20 -13.71 -3.58 -3.13
CA TYR A 20 -13.07 -3.53 -1.82
C TYR A 20 -11.55 -3.65 -1.95
N GLY A 21 -11.11 -4.56 -2.80
CA GLY A 21 -9.68 -4.74 -3.06
C GLY A 21 -9.03 -3.49 -3.62
N LEU A 22 -9.73 -2.79 -4.52
CA LEU A 22 -9.21 -1.54 -5.08
C LEU A 22 -9.11 -0.45 -4.02
N ILE A 23 -10.09 -0.35 -3.16
CA ILE A 23 -10.07 0.64 -2.08
C ILE A 23 -8.90 0.36 -1.14
N VAL A 24 -8.72 -0.89 -0.75
CA VAL A 24 -7.62 -1.30 0.12
C VAL A 24 -6.28 -1.01 -0.55
N ALA A 25 -6.16 -1.31 -1.84
CA ALA A 25 -4.93 -1.08 -2.58
C ALA A 25 -4.58 0.41 -2.64
N LEU A 26 -5.57 1.26 -2.86
CA LEU A 26 -5.34 2.71 -2.90
C LEU A 26 -4.89 3.23 -1.53
N ILE A 27 -5.51 2.76 -0.48
CA ILE A 27 -5.13 3.14 0.88
C ILE A 27 -3.71 2.65 1.17
N ALA A 28 -3.40 1.42 0.79
CA ALA A 28 -2.08 0.84 1.00
C ALA A 28 -0.99 1.66 0.31
N VAL A 29 -1.23 2.09 -0.93
CA VAL A 29 -0.26 2.90 -1.68
C VAL A 29 0.01 4.21 -0.97
N VAL A 30 -1.04 4.86 -0.49
CA VAL A 30 -0.91 6.14 0.23
C VAL A 30 -0.11 5.95 1.51
N ILE A 31 -0.41 4.90 2.27
CA ILE A 31 0.26 4.62 3.53
C ILE A 31 1.73 4.26 3.28
N ILE A 32 2.01 3.41 2.31
CA ILE A 32 3.37 3.02 1.99
C ILE A 32 4.19 4.24 1.61
N THR A 33 3.63 5.12 0.80
CA THR A 33 4.31 6.35 0.38
C THR A 33 4.64 7.22 1.59
N ALA A 34 3.65 7.44 2.47
CA ALA A 34 3.85 8.26 3.66
C ALA A 34 4.87 7.66 4.62
N VAL A 35 4.79 6.35 4.84
CA VAL A 35 5.72 5.67 5.74
C VAL A 35 7.13 5.67 5.17
N THR A 36 7.28 5.51 3.86
CA THR A 36 8.57 5.55 3.21
C THR A 36 9.22 6.92 3.38
N THR A 37 8.46 7.98 3.18
CA THR A 37 8.95 9.36 3.38
C THR A 37 9.34 9.59 4.83
N LEU A 38 8.51 9.15 5.75
CA LEU A 38 8.80 9.28 7.17
C LEU A 38 10.04 8.49 7.54
N GLY A 39 10.17 7.27 7.04
CA GLY A 39 11.34 6.43 7.29
C GLY A 39 12.62 7.08 6.82
N THR A 40 12.60 7.70 5.64
CA THR A 40 13.77 8.42 5.13
C THR A 40 14.17 9.57 6.05
N LYS A 41 13.17 10.34 6.50
CA LYS A 41 13.44 11.46 7.41
C LYS A 41 13.95 10.99 8.76
N LEU A 42 13.40 9.90 9.27
CA LEU A 42 13.88 9.32 10.53
C LEU A 42 15.32 8.84 10.39
N ASN A 43 15.63 8.18 9.29
CA ASN A 43 17.00 7.72 9.04
C ASN A 43 17.95 8.89 9.00
N THR A 44 17.60 9.97 8.32
CA THR A 44 18.42 11.18 8.28
C THR A 44 18.60 11.76 9.68
N GLY A 45 17.53 11.78 10.47
CA GLY A 45 17.60 12.25 11.85
C GLY A 45 18.56 11.44 12.68
N PHE A 46 18.50 10.12 12.58
CA PHE A 46 19.41 9.25 13.31
C PHE A 46 20.85 9.41 12.84
N GLU A 47 21.07 9.55 11.55
CA GLU A 47 22.41 9.80 11.01
C GLU A 47 22.98 11.11 11.53
N THR A 48 22.15 12.13 11.62
CA THR A 48 22.56 13.43 12.15
C THR A 48 23.00 13.29 13.60
N VAL A 49 22.21 12.58 14.41
CA VAL A 49 22.56 12.34 15.81
C VAL A 49 23.86 11.56 15.89
N ASN A 50 23.97 10.49 15.09
CA ASN A 50 25.15 9.63 15.10
C ASN A 50 26.41 10.42 14.75
N SER A 51 26.32 11.34 13.79
CA SER A 51 27.48 12.13 13.38
C SER A 51 27.94 13.09 14.45
N LYS A 52 27.10 13.41 15.42
CA LYS A 52 27.45 14.30 16.52
C LYS A 52 27.94 13.58 17.77
N LEU A 53 27.89 12.27 17.74
CA LEU A 53 28.39 11.48 18.85
C LEU A 53 29.93 11.33 18.74
N PRO A 54 30.62 11.30 19.86
CA PRO A 54 32.08 11.11 19.85
C PRO A 54 32.52 9.72 19.42
#